data_9c9716046fe06cca697f45bdd58b248d
#
_entry.id   9c9716046fe06cca697f45bdd58b248d
#
_cell.length_a   1.000
_cell.length_b   1.000
_cell.length_c   1.000
_cell.angle_alpha   90.00
_cell.angle_beta   90.00
_cell.angle_gamma   90.00
#
_symmetry.space_group_name_H-M   'P 1'
#
loop_
_entity.id
_entity.type
_entity.pdbx_description
1 polymer ?
#
loop_
_entity_poly.entity_id
_entity_poly.type
_entity_poly.pdbx_seq_one_letter_code
_entity_poly.pdbx_strand_id
1 'polypeptide(L)'
;MANKTIIITGATDGIGLEAAIKIAALGNQVGLVGRNPDKGIKAIERITSLTGNDKLNFFQADLSLISEINKLSEEIKNKYSKVDVLLNNAGGASKNKVITSEGLEQT
;
A
#
# COMPACT_ATOMS: atom_id res chain seq x y z
N MET A 1 -11.56 12.30 2.01
CA MET A 1 -11.48 10.89 1.62
C MET A 1 -11.35 10.04 2.88
N ALA A 2 -12.32 9.23 3.17
CA ALA A 2 -12.33 8.36 4.34
C ALA A 2 -13.05 7.07 4.01
N ASN A 3 -12.77 6.00 4.78
CA ASN A 3 -13.40 4.69 4.61
C ASN A 3 -13.16 4.09 3.21
N LYS A 4 -12.04 4.42 2.60
CA LYS A 4 -11.60 3.84 1.35
C LYS A 4 -10.51 2.82 1.60
N THR A 5 -10.28 1.94 0.64
CA THR A 5 -9.17 0.99 0.69
C THR A 5 -8.12 1.45 -0.32
N ILE A 6 -6.94 1.73 0.17
CA ILE A 6 -5.87 2.31 -0.64
C ILE A 6 -4.62 1.45 -0.49
N ILE A 7 -4.07 1.03 -1.61
CA ILE A 7 -2.83 0.26 -1.64
C ILE A 7 -1.71 1.18 -2.08
N ILE A 8 -0.61 1.18 -1.32
CA ILE A 8 0.54 2.05 -1.61
C ILE A 8 1.78 1.19 -1.76
N THR A 9 2.42 1.25 -2.90
CA THR A 9 3.69 0.56 -3.11
C THR A 9 4.84 1.45 -2.67
N GLY A 10 5.94 0.84 -2.23
CA GLY A 10 7.07 1.60 -1.70
C GLY A 10 6.72 2.40 -0.46
N ALA A 11 5.85 1.85 0.40
CA ALA A 11 5.26 2.59 1.50
C ALA A 11 6.03 2.49 2.83
N THR A 12 7.14 1.78 2.85
CA THR A 12 7.84 1.53 4.11
C THR A 12 8.84 2.61 4.50
N ASP A 13 9.16 3.51 3.58
CA ASP A 13 10.02 4.65 3.89
C ASP A 13 9.78 5.77 2.88
N GLY A 14 10.44 6.92 3.12
CA GLY A 14 10.41 8.05 2.21
C GLY A 14 9.02 8.60 1.91
N ILE A 15 8.82 8.99 0.66
CA ILE A 15 7.59 9.63 0.20
C ILE A 15 6.38 8.70 0.36
N GLY A 16 6.58 7.40 0.10
CA GLY A 16 5.50 6.43 0.23
C GLY A 16 5.00 6.32 1.67
N LEU A 17 5.90 6.31 2.63
CA LEU A 17 5.52 6.27 4.05
C LEU A 17 4.80 7.56 4.46
N GLU A 18 5.28 8.71 4.01
CA GLU A 18 4.60 9.98 4.28
C GLU A 18 3.17 9.99 3.75
N ALA A 19 2.99 9.50 2.53
CA ALA A 19 1.66 9.41 1.93
C ALA A 19 0.77 8.46 2.74
N ALA A 20 1.32 7.32 3.17
CA ALA A 20 0.55 6.35 3.95
C ALA A 20 0.08 6.94 5.27
N ILE A 21 0.94 7.70 5.94
CA ILE A 21 0.58 8.37 7.19
C ILE A 21 -0.60 9.32 6.97
N LYS A 22 -0.51 10.17 5.96
CA LYS A 22 -1.57 11.14 5.68
C LYS A 22 -2.89 10.48 5.32
N ILE A 23 -2.83 9.44 4.50
CA ILE A 23 -4.01 8.71 4.06
C ILE A 23 -4.65 7.96 5.23
N ALA A 24 -3.84 7.33 6.07
CA ALA A 24 -4.33 6.64 7.26
C ALA A 24 -4.96 7.60 8.25
N ALA A 25 -4.40 8.80 8.39
CA ALA A 25 -4.95 9.83 9.28
C ALA A 25 -6.36 10.25 8.90
N LEU A 26 -6.73 10.07 7.65
CA LEU A 26 -8.07 10.39 7.16
C LEU A 26 -9.09 9.27 7.43
N GLY A 27 -8.65 8.17 8.04
CA GLY A 27 -9.56 7.06 8.37
C GLY A 27 -9.70 6.02 7.28
N ASN A 28 -8.75 5.95 6.38
CA ASN A 28 -8.78 4.96 5.31
C ASN A 28 -8.11 3.65 5.74
N GLN A 29 -8.50 2.56 5.07
CA GLN A 29 -7.82 1.29 5.18
C GLN A 29 -6.64 1.30 4.22
N VAL A 30 -5.44 0.98 4.70
CA VAL A 30 -4.23 1.11 3.90
C VAL A 30 -3.48 -0.22 3.82
N GLY A 31 -3.18 -0.64 2.61
CA GLY A 31 -2.29 -1.76 2.36
C GLY A 31 -0.93 -1.23 1.92
N LEU A 32 0.09 -1.56 2.68
CA LEU A 32 1.46 -1.14 2.39
C LEU A 32 2.19 -2.27 1.69
N VAL A 33 2.85 -1.96 0.59
CA VAL A 33 3.62 -2.95 -0.17
C VAL A 33 5.11 -2.59 -0.13
N GLY A 34 5.93 -3.56 0.20
CA GLY A 34 7.38 -3.37 0.23
C GLY A 34 8.09 -4.72 0.21
N ARG A 35 9.41 -4.70 0.02
CA ARG A 35 10.20 -5.92 -0.06
C ARG A 35 10.67 -6.45 1.30
N ASN A 36 10.80 -5.56 2.28
CA ASN A 36 11.40 -5.91 3.57
C ASN A 36 10.33 -5.98 4.65
N PRO A 37 10.04 -7.18 5.19
CA PRO A 37 9.00 -7.33 6.20
C PRO A 37 9.31 -6.60 7.50
N ASP A 38 10.58 -6.48 7.89
CA ASP A 38 10.93 -5.75 9.12
C ASP A 38 10.58 -4.27 8.98
N LYS A 39 10.86 -3.68 7.83
CA LYS A 39 10.48 -2.29 7.56
C LYS A 39 8.95 -2.15 7.50
N GLY A 40 8.26 -3.16 6.99
CA GLY A 40 6.82 -3.17 6.94
C GLY A 40 6.19 -3.11 8.32
N ILE A 41 6.69 -3.93 9.24
CA ILE A 41 6.20 -3.95 10.61
C ILE A 41 6.45 -2.61 11.28
N LYS A 42 7.64 -2.05 11.12
CA LYS A 42 7.98 -0.75 11.70
C LYS A 42 7.12 0.37 11.12
N ALA A 43 6.83 0.32 9.82
CA ALA A 43 5.98 1.30 9.18
C ALA A 43 4.56 1.26 9.75
N ILE A 44 4.00 0.06 9.91
CA ILE A 44 2.67 -0.10 10.50
C ILE A 44 2.64 0.45 11.92
N GLU A 45 3.64 0.12 12.73
CA GLU A 45 3.71 0.61 14.11
C GLU A 45 3.77 2.14 14.14
N ARG A 46 4.57 2.73 13.27
CA ARG A 46 4.71 4.17 13.19
C ARG A 46 3.42 4.85 12.78
N ILE A 47 2.76 4.33 11.76
CA ILE A 47 1.50 4.90 11.26
C ILE A 47 0.43 4.80 12.34
N THR A 48 0.31 3.64 12.97
CA THR A 48 -0.67 3.44 14.05
C THR A 48 -0.43 4.40 15.19
N SER A 49 0.84 4.57 15.58
CA SER A 49 1.21 5.46 16.66
C SER A 49 0.88 6.92 16.34
N LEU A 50 1.10 7.34 15.10
CA LEU A 50 0.89 8.72 14.70
C LEU A 50 -0.56 9.07 14.40
N THR A 51 -1.33 8.11 13.89
CA THR A 51 -2.68 8.38 13.39
C THR A 51 -3.79 7.77 14.22
N GLY A 52 -3.47 6.77 15.04
CA GLY A 52 -4.49 6.01 15.76
C GLY A 52 -5.25 5.03 14.89
N ASN A 53 -4.92 4.94 13.61
CA ASN A 53 -5.59 4.03 12.67
C ASN A 53 -4.86 2.70 12.64
N ASP A 54 -5.55 1.61 12.98
CA ASP A 54 -4.99 0.26 12.94
C ASP A 54 -5.49 -0.58 11.76
N LYS A 55 -6.21 0.03 10.84
CA LYS A 55 -6.69 -0.66 9.63
C LYS A 55 -5.61 -0.69 8.57
N LEU A 56 -4.51 -1.34 8.90
CA LEU A 56 -3.30 -1.36 8.09
C LEU A 56 -2.86 -2.80 7.88
N ASN A 57 -2.39 -3.10 6.67
CA ASN A 57 -1.83 -4.41 6.35
C ASN A 57 -0.54 -4.22 5.56
N PHE A 58 0.39 -5.14 5.73
CA PHE A 58 1.62 -5.15 4.96
C PHE A 58 1.61 -6.34 4.02
N PHE A 59 1.97 -6.10 2.77
CA PHE A 59 2.15 -7.14 1.75
C PHE A 59 3.60 -7.12 1.30
N GLN A 60 4.28 -8.25 1.45
CA GLN A 60 5.66 -8.36 0.99
C GLN A 60 5.67 -8.76 -0.48
N ALA A 61 6.33 -7.96 -1.30
CA ALA A 61 6.49 -8.28 -2.71
C ALA A 61 7.66 -7.53 -3.31
N ASP A 62 8.38 -8.20 -4.20
CA ASP A 62 9.41 -7.60 -5.04
C ASP A 62 8.76 -7.32 -6.40
N LEU A 63 8.46 -6.05 -6.64
CA LEU A 63 7.72 -5.64 -7.83
C LEU A 63 8.55 -5.70 -9.12
N SER A 64 9.83 -6.03 -9.02
CA SER A 64 10.65 -6.26 -10.21
C SER A 64 10.40 -7.63 -10.82
N LEU A 65 9.68 -8.51 -10.11
CA LEU A 65 9.39 -9.87 -10.55
C LEU A 65 7.92 -10.03 -10.88
N ILE A 66 7.63 -10.49 -12.08
CA ILE A 66 6.24 -10.67 -12.54
C ILE A 66 5.48 -11.66 -11.64
N SER A 67 6.14 -12.74 -11.25
CA SER A 67 5.52 -13.73 -10.37
C SER A 67 5.11 -13.14 -9.03
N GLU A 68 5.92 -12.22 -8.50
CA GLU A 68 5.61 -11.53 -7.24
C GLU A 68 4.44 -10.58 -7.40
N ILE A 69 4.35 -9.89 -8.53
CA ILE A 69 3.23 -8.99 -8.83
C ILE A 69 1.93 -9.76 -8.88
N ASN A 70 1.93 -10.92 -9.55
CA ASN A 70 0.75 -11.76 -9.66
C ASN A 70 0.31 -12.29 -8.30
N LYS A 71 1.28 -12.73 -7.49
CA LYS A 71 1.00 -13.20 -6.14
C LYS A 71 0.43 -12.07 -5.28
N LEU A 72 0.99 -10.88 -5.38
CA LEU A 72 0.51 -9.72 -4.66
C LEU A 72 -0.94 -9.40 -5.01
N SER A 73 -1.27 -9.41 -6.30
CA SER A 73 -2.64 -9.16 -6.75
C SER A 73 -3.63 -10.13 -6.11
N GLU A 74 -3.26 -11.41 -6.05
CA GLU A 74 -4.11 -12.42 -5.43
C GLU A 74 -4.27 -12.17 -3.92
N GLU A 75 -3.18 -11.85 -3.24
CA GLU A 75 -3.23 -11.58 -1.82
C GLU A 75 -4.13 -10.38 -1.50
N ILE A 76 -4.03 -9.33 -2.30
CA ILE A 76 -4.85 -8.14 -2.14
C ILE A 76 -6.33 -8.46 -2.37
N LYS A 77 -6.63 -9.20 -3.42
CA LYS A 77 -8.01 -9.59 -3.73
C LYS A 77 -8.61 -10.46 -2.63
N ASN A 78 -7.80 -11.32 -2.03
CA ASN A 78 -8.26 -12.18 -0.95
C ASN A 78 -8.49 -11.40 0.34
N LYS A 79 -7.72 -10.33 0.56
CA LYS A 79 -7.82 -9.54 1.79
C LYS A 79 -8.93 -8.50 1.73
N TYR A 80 -9.11 -7.89 0.57
CA TYR A 80 -10.06 -6.80 0.41
C TYR A 80 -11.08 -7.12 -0.68
N SER A 81 -12.35 -6.85 -0.37
CA SER A 81 -13.41 -7.02 -1.37
C SER A 81 -13.33 -5.96 -2.47
N LYS A 82 -12.72 -4.81 -2.16
CA LYS A 82 -12.62 -3.69 -3.08
C LYS A 82 -11.38 -2.87 -2.76
N VAL A 83 -10.67 -2.47 -3.80
CA VAL A 83 -9.56 -1.51 -3.69
C VAL A 83 -9.98 -0.26 -4.44
N ASP A 84 -10.05 0.86 -3.73
CA ASP A 84 -10.49 2.12 -4.34
C ASP A 84 -9.38 2.82 -5.10
N VAL A 85 -8.15 2.74 -4.59
CA VAL A 85 -7.01 3.44 -5.18
C VAL A 85 -5.74 2.60 -5.04
N LEU A 86 -4.94 2.59 -6.08
CA LEU A 86 -3.59 2.04 -6.03
C LEU A 86 -2.61 3.18 -6.30
N LEU A 87 -1.82 3.53 -5.30
CA LEU A 87 -0.80 4.55 -5.42
C LEU A 87 0.54 3.87 -5.66
N ASN A 88 1.04 3.98 -6.87
CA ASN A 88 2.28 3.32 -7.24
C ASN A 88 3.47 4.25 -7.02
N ASN A 89 4.20 4.01 -5.95
CA ASN A 89 5.36 4.80 -5.55
C ASN A 89 6.67 4.01 -5.62
N ALA A 90 6.60 2.72 -5.96
CA ALA A 90 7.77 1.84 -5.89
C ALA A 90 8.72 1.98 -7.07
N GLY A 91 8.33 2.69 -8.10
CA GLY A 91 9.09 2.76 -9.35
C GLY A 91 10.36 3.57 -9.29
N GLY A 92 10.66 4.24 -8.19
CA GLY A 92 11.89 5.00 -8.01
C GLY A 92 12.11 6.15 -8.98
N ALA A 93 11.37 6.20 -10.04
CA ALA A 93 11.55 7.17 -11.10
C ALA A 93 10.68 8.40 -10.88
N SER A 94 10.32 8.63 -9.67
CA SER A 94 9.77 9.92 -9.28
C SER A 94 8.34 10.24 -9.70
N LYS A 95 7.61 9.33 -10.27
CA LYS A 95 6.21 9.62 -10.61
C LYS A 95 5.29 8.75 -9.79
N ASN A 96 4.54 9.38 -8.93
CA ASN A 96 3.45 8.73 -8.26
C ASN A 96 2.25 8.69 -9.18
N LYS A 97 1.73 7.49 -9.41
CA LYS A 97 0.51 7.33 -10.19
C LYS A 97 -0.59 6.82 -9.28
N VAL A 98 -1.76 7.42 -9.42
CA VAL A 98 -2.96 6.92 -8.75
C VAL A 98 -3.74 6.13 -9.79
N ILE A 99 -3.96 4.84 -9.48
CA ILE A 99 -4.64 3.92 -10.38
C ILE A 99 -5.86 3.39 -9.65
N THR A 100 -7.00 3.36 -10.33
CA THR A 100 -8.24 2.84 -9.75
C THR A 100 -8.17 1.32 -9.58
N SER A 101 -9.15 0.77 -8.87
CA SER A 101 -9.26 -0.67 -8.69
C SER A 101 -9.33 -1.42 -10.03
N GLU A 102 -9.87 -0.80 -11.06
CA GLU A 102 -9.90 -1.39 -12.40
C GLU A 102 -8.51 -1.57 -12.97
N GLY A 103 -7.63 -0.60 -12.74
CA GLY A 103 -6.24 -0.69 -13.15
C GLY A 103 -5.52 -1.83 -12.49
N LEU A 104 -5.81 -2.08 -11.22
CA LEU A 104 -5.23 -3.20 -10.49
C LEU A 104 -5.65 -4.53 -11.09
N GLU A 105 -6.88 -4.65 -11.50
CA GLU A 105 -7.39 -5.89 -12.09
C GLU A 105 -6.76 -6.19 -13.44
N GLN A 106 -6.33 -5.19 -14.15
CA GLN A 106 -5.72 -5.35 -15.47
C GLN A 106 -4.25 -5.72 -15.41
N THR A 107 -3.64 -5.60 -14.28
CA THR A 107 -2.23 -6.00 -14.13
C THR A 107 -2.15 -7.47 -13.76
#